data_01914dcbd33d7de58cd0ac76199e5acd
#
_entry.id   01914dcbd33d7de58cd0ac76199e5acd
#
_cell.length_a   1.000
_cell.length_b   1.000
_cell.length_c   1.000
_cell.angle_alpha   90.00
_cell.angle_beta   90.00
_cell.angle_gamma   90.00
#
_symmetry.space_group_name_H-M   'P 1'
#
loop_
_entity.id
_entity.type
_entity.pdbx_description
1 polymer ?
#
loop_
_entity_poly.entity_id
_entity_poly.type
_entity_poly.pdbx_seq_one_letter_code
_entity_poly.pdbx_strand_id
1 'polypeptide(L)'
;MKKFFLTAAALMGAASMFAQGWPANYEGVMLQGFYWDSYRASKWQNLEAQADDLAPYFSLVWVPQSANCTSSERSMGYDDLYWFSNYNSSFGNEAELRSMISTFKSKGIGTIADVVINHRKTLTSWTDFPVETYRGLTYKMNSTDICSDDDKGGTLTWANKQTPKVSLSSNKDTGDDWDGMRDLDHNSSNVQNVVA
;
A
#
# COMPACT_ATOMS: atom_id res chain seq x y z
N MET A 1 -64.65 -3.35 2.91
CA MET A 1 -63.36 -3.00 3.54
C MET A 1 -62.25 -3.64 2.73
N LYS A 2 -61.59 -2.86 1.86
CA LYS A 2 -60.44 -3.34 1.03
C LYS A 2 -59.17 -2.99 1.74
N LYS A 3 -58.37 -4.00 2.11
CA LYS A 3 -57.04 -3.83 2.72
C LYS A 3 -56.03 -3.58 1.61
N PHE A 4 -55.44 -2.40 1.57
CA PHE A 4 -54.28 -2.11 0.73
C PHE A 4 -53.05 -2.62 1.43
N PHE A 5 -52.35 -3.59 0.85
CA PHE A 5 -51.00 -3.95 1.22
C PHE A 5 -50.04 -3.03 0.47
N LEU A 6 -49.37 -2.18 1.20
CA LEU A 6 -48.24 -1.40 0.69
C LEU A 6 -46.98 -2.27 0.76
N THR A 7 -46.54 -2.77 -0.37
CA THR A 7 -45.27 -3.47 -0.48
C THR A 7 -44.17 -2.42 -0.68
N ALA A 8 -43.42 -2.14 0.39
CA ALA A 8 -42.24 -1.31 0.28
C ALA A 8 -41.14 -2.16 -0.35
N ALA A 9 -40.84 -1.94 -1.63
CA ALA A 9 -39.68 -2.48 -2.29
C ALA A 9 -38.45 -1.69 -1.81
N ALA A 10 -37.67 -2.27 -0.92
CA ALA A 10 -36.34 -1.77 -0.58
C ALA A 10 -35.44 -1.99 -1.78
N LEU A 11 -35.17 -0.95 -2.56
CA LEU A 11 -34.07 -0.93 -3.50
C LEU A 11 -32.77 -0.92 -2.68
N MET A 12 -32.19 -2.10 -2.44
CA MET A 12 -30.79 -2.20 -2.10
C MET A 12 -30.01 -1.85 -3.37
N GLY A 13 -29.58 -0.60 -3.46
CA GLY A 13 -28.56 -0.20 -4.40
C GLY A 13 -27.28 -0.92 -4.03
N ALA A 14 -26.96 -2.01 -4.72
CA ALA A 14 -25.62 -2.56 -4.73
C ALA A 14 -24.73 -1.46 -5.34
N ALA A 15 -24.03 -0.72 -4.50
CA ALA A 15 -22.88 0.05 -4.95
C ALA A 15 -21.88 -0.98 -5.47
N SER A 16 -21.88 -1.20 -6.78
CA SER A 16 -20.83 -1.92 -7.45
C SER A 16 -19.56 -1.10 -7.19
N MET A 17 -18.72 -1.55 -6.25
CA MET A 17 -17.35 -1.10 -6.18
C MET A 17 -16.68 -1.67 -7.42
N PHE A 18 -16.78 -0.94 -8.52
CA PHE A 18 -15.90 -1.16 -9.64
C PHE A 18 -14.49 -0.86 -9.11
N ALA A 19 -13.66 -1.87 -9.04
CA ALA A 19 -12.23 -1.65 -9.10
C ALA A 19 -12.05 -0.78 -10.35
N GLN A 20 -11.78 0.52 -10.15
CA GLN A 20 -11.63 1.44 -11.26
C GLN A 20 -10.34 1.06 -11.97
N GLY A 21 -10.47 0.15 -12.93
CA GLY A 21 -9.49 0.02 -13.96
C GLY A 21 -9.35 1.36 -14.70
N TRP A 22 -8.32 1.49 -15.45
CA TRP A 22 -8.08 2.65 -16.29
C TRP A 22 -9.33 2.94 -17.15
N PRO A 23 -9.87 4.15 -17.17
CA PRO A 23 -11.07 4.45 -17.96
C PRO A 23 -10.86 4.09 -19.43
N ALA A 24 -11.82 3.38 -20.02
CA ALA A 24 -11.79 3.15 -21.46
C ALA A 24 -11.73 4.50 -22.22
N ASN A 25 -10.81 4.62 -23.16
CA ASN A 25 -10.57 5.84 -23.94
C ASN A 25 -10.03 7.02 -23.10
N TYR A 26 -9.25 6.76 -22.05
CA TYR A 26 -8.58 7.81 -21.32
C TYR A 26 -7.51 8.48 -22.21
N GLU A 27 -7.69 9.77 -22.49
CA GLU A 27 -6.81 10.56 -23.37
C GLU A 27 -5.77 11.40 -22.58
N GLY A 28 -5.76 11.27 -21.27
CA GLY A 28 -4.84 12.01 -20.41
C GLY A 28 -3.41 11.50 -20.45
N VAL A 29 -2.47 12.36 -20.07
CA VAL A 29 -1.05 12.02 -19.96
C VAL A 29 -0.69 11.83 -18.51
N MET A 30 0.01 10.73 -18.19
CA MET A 30 0.56 10.44 -16.88
C MET A 30 2.05 10.78 -16.85
N LEU A 31 2.47 11.47 -15.80
CA LEU A 31 3.87 11.66 -15.44
C LEU A 31 4.25 10.64 -14.36
N GLN A 32 5.37 9.95 -14.53
CA GLN A 32 6.04 9.29 -13.40
C GLN A 32 6.82 10.36 -12.63
N GLY A 33 6.31 10.72 -11.43
CA GLY A 33 6.82 11.82 -10.61
C GLY A 33 8.10 11.49 -9.83
N PHE A 34 8.75 10.36 -10.12
CA PHE A 34 9.97 9.92 -9.47
C PHE A 34 10.80 9.03 -10.41
N TYR A 35 12.06 8.81 -10.02
CA TYR A 35 12.96 7.84 -10.62
C TYR A 35 13.77 7.16 -9.51
N TRP A 36 14.47 6.09 -9.82
CA TRP A 36 15.27 5.38 -8.81
C TRP A 36 16.28 6.32 -8.15
N ASP A 37 16.38 6.27 -6.82
CA ASP A 37 17.20 7.15 -5.97
C ASP A 37 16.77 8.64 -5.92
N SER A 38 15.56 8.97 -6.40
CA SER A 38 15.06 10.35 -6.41
C SER A 38 14.52 10.85 -5.07
N TYR A 39 14.75 10.16 -3.95
CA TYR A 39 14.22 10.49 -2.63
C TYR A 39 14.55 11.91 -2.15
N ARG A 40 15.50 12.61 -2.75
CA ARG A 40 15.76 14.03 -2.50
C ARG A 40 15.02 14.95 -3.46
N ALA A 41 14.90 14.56 -4.73
CA ALA A 41 14.28 15.36 -5.76
C ALA A 41 12.74 15.25 -5.74
N SER A 42 12.22 14.05 -5.47
CA SER A 42 10.77 13.76 -5.47
C SER A 42 10.11 13.94 -4.10
N LYS A 43 10.61 14.86 -3.27
CA LYS A 43 9.95 15.23 -2.02
C LYS A 43 8.54 15.76 -2.28
N TRP A 44 7.61 15.51 -1.35
CA TRP A 44 6.23 15.99 -1.47
C TRP A 44 6.16 17.48 -1.75
N GLN A 45 6.94 18.27 -1.04
CA GLN A 45 7.02 19.73 -1.24
C GLN A 45 7.56 20.10 -2.63
N ASN A 46 8.53 19.35 -3.15
CA ASN A 46 9.08 19.63 -4.48
C ASN A 46 8.08 19.29 -5.60
N LEU A 47 7.35 18.19 -5.46
CA LEU A 47 6.28 17.83 -6.38
C LEU A 47 5.13 18.83 -6.33
N GLU A 48 4.73 19.25 -5.12
CA GLU A 48 3.70 20.25 -4.93
C GLU A 48 4.06 21.58 -5.57
N ALA A 49 5.31 22.04 -5.41
CA ALA A 49 5.78 23.29 -5.97
C ALA A 49 5.74 23.34 -7.51
N GLN A 50 5.73 22.17 -8.17
CA GLN A 50 5.65 22.06 -9.63
C GLN A 50 4.21 21.96 -10.16
N ALA A 51 3.19 22.00 -9.31
CA ALA A 51 1.81 21.73 -9.69
C ALA A 51 1.31 22.64 -10.82
N ASP A 52 1.65 23.93 -10.82
CA ASP A 52 1.26 24.87 -11.86
C ASP A 52 1.94 24.60 -13.20
N ASP A 53 3.19 24.16 -13.17
CA ASP A 53 3.94 23.82 -14.37
C ASP A 53 3.48 22.48 -14.97
N LEU A 54 3.03 21.55 -14.14
CA LEU A 54 2.57 20.23 -14.54
C LEU A 54 1.14 20.23 -15.08
N ALA A 55 0.25 21.03 -14.48
CA ALA A 55 -1.18 21.00 -14.78
C ALA A 55 -1.55 21.21 -16.26
N PRO A 56 -0.85 22.02 -17.07
CA PRO A 56 -1.16 22.15 -18.48
C PRO A 56 -0.88 20.90 -19.34
N TYR A 57 -0.06 19.98 -18.84
CA TYR A 57 0.46 18.86 -19.64
C TYR A 57 0.07 17.48 -19.11
N PHE A 58 -0.15 17.36 -17.79
CA PHE A 58 -0.37 16.08 -17.15
C PHE A 58 -1.69 16.08 -16.37
N SER A 59 -2.47 15.07 -16.59
CA SER A 59 -3.72 14.83 -15.87
C SER A 59 -3.54 13.87 -14.70
N LEU A 60 -2.45 13.11 -14.67
CA LEU A 60 -2.09 12.18 -13.61
C LEU A 60 -0.60 12.29 -13.28
N VAL A 61 -0.28 12.14 -12.01
CA VAL A 61 1.11 11.99 -11.54
C VAL A 61 1.19 10.72 -10.68
N TRP A 62 2.01 9.78 -11.10
CA TRP A 62 2.38 8.61 -10.30
C TRP A 62 3.47 9.03 -9.33
N VAL A 63 3.13 9.04 -8.05
CA VAL A 63 4.02 9.45 -6.97
C VAL A 63 4.73 8.25 -6.35
N PRO A 64 5.91 8.44 -5.73
CA PRO A 64 6.61 7.33 -5.08
C PRO A 64 5.80 6.77 -3.91
N GLN A 65 6.19 5.57 -3.46
CA GLN A 65 5.60 4.90 -2.31
C GLN A 65 5.65 5.83 -1.07
N SER A 66 4.50 6.01 -0.43
CA SER A 66 4.31 7.08 0.56
C SER A 66 4.40 6.62 2.01
N ALA A 67 4.31 5.32 2.27
CA ALA A 67 4.30 4.79 3.62
C ALA A 67 5.70 4.77 4.26
N ASN A 68 5.76 4.63 5.58
CA ASN A 68 7.01 4.58 6.32
C ASN A 68 7.81 3.31 6.01
N CYS A 69 9.10 3.50 5.85
CA CYS A 69 10.09 2.47 5.56
C CYS A 69 11.12 2.36 6.67
N THR A 70 11.97 1.32 6.62
CA THR A 70 13.06 1.14 7.60
C THR A 70 14.10 2.26 7.55
N SER A 71 14.29 2.89 6.39
CA SER A 71 15.12 4.07 6.24
C SER A 71 14.26 5.25 5.80
N SER A 72 14.00 6.19 6.71
CA SER A 72 13.24 7.41 6.42
C SER A 72 14.00 8.47 5.63
N GLU A 73 15.28 8.27 5.32
CA GLU A 73 16.11 9.29 4.68
C GLU A 73 16.54 8.95 3.25
N ARG A 74 16.66 7.67 2.92
CA ARG A 74 17.24 7.19 1.66
C ARG A 74 16.55 5.96 1.06
N SER A 75 15.30 5.72 1.40
CA SER A 75 14.53 4.63 0.82
C SER A 75 13.61 5.15 -0.28
N MET A 76 13.48 4.38 -1.35
CA MET A 76 12.44 4.60 -2.37
C MET A 76 11.07 4.10 -1.92
N GLY A 77 10.98 3.48 -0.74
CA GLY A 77 9.72 3.03 -0.16
C GLY A 77 9.46 1.53 -0.27
N TYR A 78 10.34 0.77 -0.95
CA TYR A 78 10.11 -0.65 -1.19
C TYR A 78 10.57 -1.57 -0.05
N ASP A 79 11.09 -1.00 1.03
CA ASP A 79 11.34 -1.63 2.32
C ASP A 79 10.28 -1.22 3.37
N ASP A 80 9.03 -1.23 2.98
CA ASP A 80 7.88 -0.71 3.69
C ASP A 80 7.64 -1.43 5.03
N LEU A 81 7.51 -0.62 6.08
CA LEU A 81 7.30 -1.09 7.45
C LEU A 81 5.85 -0.84 7.91
N TYR A 82 5.30 0.33 7.61
CA TYR A 82 3.91 0.69 7.88
C TYR A 82 3.20 0.98 6.55
N TRP A 83 1.94 0.57 6.44
CA TRP A 83 1.20 0.73 5.19
C TRP A 83 0.23 1.92 5.20
N PHE A 84 -0.43 2.17 6.35
CA PHE A 84 -1.50 3.18 6.42
C PHE A 84 -1.61 3.94 7.74
N SER A 85 -0.74 3.70 8.70
CA SER A 85 -0.74 4.40 10.00
C SER A 85 0.46 5.33 10.21
N ASN A 86 1.46 5.26 9.34
CA ASN A 86 2.64 6.11 9.41
C ASN A 86 3.13 6.45 7.99
N TYR A 87 3.14 7.74 7.67
CA TYR A 87 3.57 8.28 6.38
C TYR A 87 4.83 9.14 6.47
N ASN A 88 5.63 8.97 7.53
CA ASN A 88 6.96 9.57 7.58
C ASN A 88 7.92 8.74 6.73
N SER A 89 8.30 9.26 5.59
CA SER A 89 9.11 8.59 4.56
C SER A 89 10.28 9.44 4.11
N SER A 90 11.08 8.93 3.21
CA SER A 90 12.14 9.70 2.54
C SER A 90 11.61 10.90 1.77
N PHE A 91 10.34 10.88 1.37
CA PHE A 91 9.73 11.93 0.55
C PHE A 91 9.09 13.05 1.38
N GLY A 92 8.91 12.85 2.67
CA GLY A 92 8.33 13.82 3.59
C GLY A 92 7.38 13.17 4.59
N ASN A 93 6.58 13.97 5.27
CA ASN A 93 5.61 13.54 6.27
C ASN A 93 4.16 13.54 5.72
N GLU A 94 3.22 13.05 6.53
CA GLU A 94 1.81 12.96 6.16
C GLU A 94 1.19 14.31 5.79
N ALA A 95 1.52 15.39 6.52
CA ALA A 95 0.96 16.70 6.25
C ALA A 95 1.41 17.24 4.88
N GLU A 96 2.67 17.05 4.53
CA GLU A 96 3.22 17.42 3.23
C GLU A 96 2.61 16.58 2.09
N LEU A 97 2.45 15.26 2.30
CA LEU A 97 1.78 14.38 1.34
C LEU A 97 0.33 14.84 1.08
N ARG A 98 -0.43 15.12 2.14
CA ARG A 98 -1.82 15.59 2.02
C ARG A 98 -1.90 16.97 1.35
N SER A 99 -0.97 17.86 1.62
CA SER A 99 -0.88 19.17 0.96
C SER A 99 -0.67 19.00 -0.54
N MET A 100 0.32 18.23 -0.94
CA MET A 100 0.61 17.92 -2.35
C MET A 100 -0.61 17.33 -3.06
N ILE A 101 -1.26 16.31 -2.49
CA ILE A 101 -2.46 15.70 -3.09
C ILE A 101 -3.59 16.72 -3.24
N SER A 102 -3.80 17.57 -2.24
CA SER A 102 -4.83 18.62 -2.28
C SER A 102 -4.53 19.65 -3.36
N THR A 103 -3.28 20.08 -3.47
CA THR A 103 -2.83 21.03 -4.49
C THR A 103 -2.99 20.44 -5.89
N PHE A 104 -2.52 19.23 -6.12
CA PHE A 104 -2.71 18.52 -7.40
C PHE A 104 -4.19 18.43 -7.78
N LYS A 105 -5.01 17.98 -6.85
CA LYS A 105 -6.46 17.90 -7.07
C LYS A 105 -7.09 19.25 -7.44
N SER A 106 -6.68 20.34 -6.80
CA SER A 106 -7.17 21.70 -7.10
C SER A 106 -6.78 22.18 -8.50
N LYS A 107 -5.71 21.62 -9.06
CA LYS A 107 -5.20 21.91 -10.42
C LYS A 107 -5.69 20.90 -11.47
N GLY A 108 -6.58 19.99 -11.09
CA GLY A 108 -7.09 18.95 -12.00
C GLY A 108 -6.14 17.78 -12.25
N ILE A 109 -5.07 17.63 -11.45
CA ILE A 109 -4.14 16.52 -11.52
C ILE A 109 -4.58 15.43 -10.56
N GLY A 110 -4.78 14.21 -11.05
CA GLY A 110 -4.99 13.02 -10.23
C GLY A 110 -3.66 12.46 -9.73
N THR A 111 -3.65 11.92 -8.51
CA THR A 111 -2.47 11.27 -7.93
C THR A 111 -2.64 9.76 -7.98
N ILE A 112 -1.63 9.05 -8.52
CA ILE A 112 -1.55 7.59 -8.49
C ILE A 112 -0.56 7.20 -7.40
N ALA A 113 -1.01 6.44 -6.42
CA ALA A 113 -0.17 5.92 -5.36
C ALA A 113 0.61 4.69 -5.84
N ASP A 114 1.91 4.65 -5.55
CA ASP A 114 2.70 3.42 -5.58
C ASP A 114 2.42 2.64 -4.29
N VAL A 115 2.05 1.38 -4.41
CA VAL A 115 1.73 0.53 -3.26
C VAL A 115 2.51 -0.77 -3.34
N VAL A 116 3.15 -1.14 -2.23
CA VAL A 116 3.90 -2.38 -2.07
C VAL A 116 3.07 -3.33 -1.22
N ILE A 117 2.56 -4.40 -1.83
CA ILE A 117 1.72 -5.40 -1.16
C ILE A 117 2.27 -6.82 -1.27
N ASN A 118 3.30 -7.03 -2.09
CA ASN A 118 3.93 -8.34 -2.27
C ASN A 118 4.64 -8.80 -1.00
N HIS A 119 5.33 -7.90 -0.35
CA HIS A 119 6.16 -8.15 0.81
C HIS A 119 6.03 -7.05 1.84
N ARG A 120 6.57 -7.29 3.04
CA ARG A 120 6.60 -6.30 4.10
C ARG A 120 7.79 -6.48 5.01
N LYS A 121 8.35 -5.38 5.50
CA LYS A 121 9.41 -5.40 6.51
C LYS A 121 8.85 -5.71 7.89
N THR A 122 9.66 -6.36 8.71
CA THR A 122 9.43 -6.59 10.14
C THR A 122 10.24 -5.61 10.99
N LEU A 123 9.90 -5.48 12.28
CA LEU A 123 10.54 -4.51 13.19
C LEU A 123 11.98 -4.94 13.56
N THR A 124 12.12 -6.03 14.27
CA THR A 124 13.40 -6.47 14.85
C THR A 124 13.68 -7.95 14.63
N SER A 125 12.68 -8.74 14.32
CA SER A 125 12.79 -10.16 14.08
C SER A 125 12.19 -10.56 12.73
N TRP A 126 12.12 -11.85 12.45
CA TRP A 126 11.64 -12.37 11.17
C TRP A 126 10.12 -12.34 11.00
N THR A 127 9.36 -12.11 12.08
CA THR A 127 7.89 -12.24 12.07
C THR A 127 7.17 -11.18 12.89
N ASP A 128 7.86 -10.19 13.41
CA ASP A 128 7.31 -9.15 14.28
C ASP A 128 6.82 -7.93 13.48
N PHE A 129 5.83 -8.15 12.65
CA PHE A 129 5.19 -7.07 11.91
C PHE A 129 4.61 -6.00 12.83
N PRO A 130 4.68 -4.72 12.45
CA PRO A 130 4.02 -3.66 13.21
C PRO A 130 2.50 -3.88 13.23
N VAL A 131 1.90 -3.46 14.34
CA VAL A 131 0.44 -3.37 14.48
C VAL A 131 0.01 -2.00 14.00
N GLU A 132 -0.98 -1.95 13.12
CA GLU A 132 -1.53 -0.70 12.60
C GLU A 132 -3.00 -0.57 12.96
N THR A 133 -3.43 0.65 13.24
CA THR A 133 -4.86 0.94 13.50
C THR A 133 -5.35 1.97 12.50
N TYR A 134 -6.44 1.65 11.84
CA TYR A 134 -7.09 2.54 10.88
C TYR A 134 -8.61 2.48 11.04
N ARG A 135 -9.26 3.62 11.16
CA ARG A 135 -10.72 3.74 11.35
C ARG A 135 -11.28 2.88 12.48
N GLY A 136 -10.52 2.73 13.57
CA GLY A 136 -10.93 1.94 14.72
C GLY A 136 -10.73 0.43 14.60
N LEU A 137 -10.24 -0.05 13.48
CA LEU A 137 -9.85 -1.44 13.26
C LEU A 137 -8.35 -1.60 13.45
N THR A 138 -7.96 -2.75 13.97
CA THR A 138 -6.55 -3.11 14.18
C THR A 138 -6.14 -4.18 13.17
N TYR A 139 -5.02 -3.94 12.49
CA TYR A 139 -4.46 -4.80 11.47
C TYR A 139 -3.07 -5.26 11.88
N LYS A 140 -2.80 -6.53 11.70
CA LYS A 140 -1.50 -7.14 12.00
C LYS A 140 -1.28 -8.34 11.10
N MET A 141 -0.13 -8.40 10.46
CA MET A 141 0.36 -9.64 9.84
C MET A 141 0.91 -10.58 10.90
N ASN A 142 0.77 -11.88 10.67
CA ASN A 142 1.24 -12.94 11.53
C ASN A 142 2.32 -13.76 10.82
N SER A 143 3.02 -14.61 11.52
CA SER A 143 4.01 -15.49 10.93
C SER A 143 3.40 -16.45 9.89
N THR A 144 2.13 -16.85 10.06
CA THR A 144 1.39 -17.70 9.11
C THR A 144 0.94 -16.97 7.85
N ASP A 145 1.20 -15.67 7.75
CA ASP A 145 0.97 -14.87 6.54
C ASP A 145 2.23 -14.76 5.66
N ILE A 146 3.34 -15.36 6.08
CA ILE A 146 4.62 -15.39 5.36
C ILE A 146 4.72 -16.69 4.56
N CYS A 147 5.11 -16.58 3.29
CA CYS A 147 5.33 -17.73 2.41
C CYS A 147 6.37 -18.71 2.98
N SER A 148 6.19 -20.00 2.71
CA SER A 148 7.05 -21.05 3.29
C SER A 148 8.49 -21.05 2.78
N ASP A 149 8.72 -20.49 1.62
CA ASP A 149 10.03 -20.36 0.95
C ASP A 149 10.61 -18.94 1.02
N ASP A 150 9.97 -18.03 1.78
CA ASP A 150 10.45 -16.67 2.01
C ASP A 150 11.94 -16.63 2.34
N ASP A 151 12.65 -15.66 1.76
CA ASP A 151 14.09 -15.47 1.85
C ASP A 151 14.88 -16.76 1.50
N LYS A 152 14.46 -17.40 0.38
CA LYS A 152 15.05 -18.68 -0.09
C LYS A 152 15.02 -19.78 0.97
N GLY A 153 14.00 -19.79 1.81
CA GLY A 153 13.82 -20.70 2.94
C GLY A 153 14.57 -20.29 4.20
N GLY A 154 15.13 -19.09 4.24
CA GLY A 154 15.82 -18.53 5.41
C GLY A 154 14.86 -18.36 6.58
N THR A 155 13.68 -17.82 6.34
CA THR A 155 12.64 -17.63 7.35
C THR A 155 12.16 -18.95 7.95
N LEU A 156 11.97 -19.97 7.12
CA LEU A 156 11.61 -21.31 7.60
C LEU A 156 12.73 -21.94 8.45
N THR A 157 13.96 -21.75 8.02
CA THR A 157 15.14 -22.23 8.78
C THR A 157 15.20 -21.57 10.15
N TRP A 158 14.97 -20.26 10.22
CA TRP A 158 14.90 -19.53 11.49
C TRP A 158 13.71 -20.02 12.33
N ALA A 159 12.51 -20.12 11.75
CA ALA A 159 11.28 -20.52 12.43
C ALA A 159 11.38 -21.90 13.10
N ASN A 160 12.06 -22.85 12.44
CA ASN A 160 12.29 -24.20 12.97
C ASN A 160 13.24 -24.25 14.19
N LYS A 161 14.08 -23.23 14.37
CA LYS A 161 15.01 -23.11 15.50
C LYS A 161 14.37 -22.48 16.74
N GLN A 162 13.19 -21.90 16.61
CA GLN A 162 12.51 -21.26 17.73
C GLN A 162 11.92 -22.28 18.72
N THR A 163 11.74 -21.88 19.98
CA THR A 163 11.10 -22.71 21.00
C THR A 163 10.01 -21.89 21.71
N PRO A 164 8.71 -22.18 21.50
CA PRO A 164 8.19 -23.15 20.55
C PRO A 164 8.50 -22.80 19.08
N LYS A 165 8.46 -23.78 18.18
CA LYS A 165 8.63 -23.53 16.76
C LYS A 165 7.58 -22.54 16.26
N VAL A 166 8.00 -21.62 15.38
CA VAL A 166 7.11 -20.68 14.70
C VAL A 166 6.56 -21.34 13.42
N SER A 167 5.26 -21.20 13.20
CA SER A 167 4.61 -21.71 11.97
C SER A 167 4.57 -20.58 10.93
N LEU A 168 4.90 -20.93 9.69
CA LEU A 168 4.69 -20.11 8.50
C LEU A 168 3.50 -20.62 7.72
N SER A 169 3.09 -19.92 6.65
CA SER A 169 2.17 -20.47 5.65
C SER A 169 2.73 -21.75 5.06
N SER A 170 1.86 -22.63 4.57
CA SER A 170 2.23 -23.79 3.77
C SER A 170 2.42 -23.44 2.29
N ASN A 171 1.95 -22.29 1.85
CA ASN A 171 2.05 -21.85 0.47
C ASN A 171 3.45 -21.28 0.19
N LYS A 172 3.85 -21.39 -1.06
CA LYS A 172 5.07 -20.79 -1.57
C LYS A 172 4.75 -19.47 -2.22
N ASP A 173 5.74 -18.60 -2.25
CA ASP A 173 5.68 -17.42 -3.10
C ASP A 173 5.63 -17.83 -4.58
N THR A 174 5.01 -16.99 -5.39
CA THR A 174 4.90 -17.14 -6.84
C THR A 174 5.73 -16.14 -7.63
N GLY A 175 6.37 -15.22 -6.93
CA GLY A 175 7.22 -14.17 -7.46
C GLY A 175 8.70 -14.39 -7.15
N ASP A 176 9.44 -13.30 -7.22
CA ASP A 176 10.85 -13.25 -6.85
C ASP A 176 11.00 -12.79 -5.41
N ASP A 177 11.90 -13.43 -4.66
CA ASP A 177 12.24 -13.01 -3.31
C ASP A 177 12.79 -11.57 -3.30
N TRP A 178 12.33 -10.78 -2.33
CA TRP A 178 12.90 -9.48 -2.03
C TRP A 178 13.74 -9.58 -0.75
N ASP A 179 15.06 -9.63 -0.90
CA ASP A 179 16.01 -9.88 0.19
C ASP A 179 15.73 -9.00 1.43
N GLY A 180 15.55 -9.65 2.58
CA GLY A 180 15.34 -8.99 3.87
C GLY A 180 13.93 -8.49 4.17
N MET A 181 12.99 -8.63 3.24
CA MET A 181 11.54 -8.46 3.44
C MET A 181 10.88 -9.81 3.68
N ARG A 182 9.60 -9.80 4.06
CA ARG A 182 8.82 -11.03 4.22
C ARG A 182 7.79 -11.11 3.11
N ASP A 183 7.92 -12.11 2.23
CA ASP A 183 6.97 -12.36 1.16
C ASP A 183 5.65 -12.85 1.73
N LEU A 184 4.57 -12.16 1.38
CA LEU A 184 3.26 -12.38 1.98
C LEU A 184 2.45 -13.40 1.18
N ASP A 185 1.82 -14.33 1.90
CA ASP A 185 0.91 -15.30 1.31
C ASP A 185 -0.44 -14.66 0.97
N HIS A 186 -0.63 -14.26 -0.26
CA HIS A 186 -1.88 -13.67 -0.73
C HIS A 186 -3.08 -14.62 -0.77
N ASN A 187 -2.90 -15.92 -0.46
CA ASN A 187 -4.00 -16.83 -0.18
C ASN A 187 -4.44 -16.77 1.29
N SER A 188 -3.67 -16.15 2.18
CA SER A 188 -4.10 -15.89 3.54
C SER A 188 -5.27 -14.92 3.58
N SER A 189 -6.35 -15.29 4.28
CA SER A 189 -7.47 -14.37 4.49
C SER A 189 -7.09 -13.15 5.31
N ASN A 190 -6.10 -13.26 6.20
CA ASN A 190 -5.59 -12.12 6.95
C ASN A 190 -4.87 -11.14 6.04
N VAL A 191 -3.99 -11.60 5.15
CA VAL A 191 -3.33 -10.75 4.14
C VAL A 191 -4.37 -10.05 3.28
N GLN A 192 -5.34 -10.81 2.73
CA GLN A 192 -6.42 -10.25 1.92
C GLN A 192 -7.21 -9.16 2.66
N ASN A 193 -7.54 -9.38 3.94
CA ASN A 193 -8.26 -8.39 4.76
C ASN A 193 -7.44 -7.14 5.07
N VAL A 194 -6.11 -7.26 5.15
CA VAL A 194 -5.24 -6.10 5.42
C VAL A 194 -4.99 -5.29 4.15
N VAL A 195 -4.95 -5.95 2.99
CA VAL A 195 -4.71 -5.32 1.68
C VAL A 195 -5.98 -4.68 1.12
N ALA A 196 -7.17 -5.22 1.39
CA ALA A 196 -8.46 -4.74 0.86
C ALA A 196 -8.98 -3.48 1.61
#